data_891dceccbced5acf7c21bac1fbad3633
#
_entry.id   891dceccbced5acf7c21bac1fbad3633
#
_cell.length_a   1.000
_cell.length_b   1.000
_cell.length_c   1.000
_cell.angle_alpha   90.00
_cell.angle_beta   90.00
_cell.angle_gamma   90.00
#
_symmetry.space_group_name_H-M   'P 1'
#
loop_
_entity.id
_entity.type
_entity.pdbx_description
1 polymer ?
#
loop_
_entity_poly.entity_id
_entity_poly.type
_entity_poly.pdbx_seq_one_letter_code
_entity_poly.pdbx_strand_id
1 'polypeptide(L)'
;MNLFDTLTLPNGPTIPTRPAKAAMEENMADAAQAPSERLMRLYQAWADGGAGLLISGNVMVDSRAMTGPGGVVLEDDAQLEKFRRWARIGRSAGAQFWLQINHPGRQMQANPGQQAWAPSAVPLELGGMSRHFATPKAMDEAMIAEVIQRFARSAGLAERAGFSGVEIHAAHGYLLSQFLSPLSNRRSDAWGGSLENRARLLLEIVRAVRAEVAPGFAVAVKLNSADFQRGGFSADDAREVVRMLDGLGIDLVELSGGSYEAPAMQGEARDGRTLAREAYFVEFARDIRAAARMPVMVTGGIRRRPVAEQVLASGVDMVGIGTALAIEPNLPRDWRAGKDSAPQLRPITWKNKPLASLANMAAVKFQLRKLSRGRATNPRVSPLCALLAQQAGALLQTRRYRRLMRSRAEA
;
A
#
# COMPACT_ATOMS: atom_id res chain seq x y z
N MET A 1 7.47 18.75 -17.53
CA MET A 1 7.13 17.31 -17.45
C MET A 1 5.70 17.10 -17.88
N ASN A 2 5.44 16.12 -18.76
CA ASN A 2 4.10 15.72 -19.21
C ASN A 2 3.72 14.39 -18.57
N LEU A 3 2.42 14.11 -18.39
CA LEU A 3 1.91 12.84 -17.84
C LEU A 3 2.38 11.61 -18.63
N PHE A 4 2.65 11.78 -19.92
CA PHE A 4 2.99 10.67 -20.81
C PHE A 4 4.47 10.59 -21.18
N ASP A 5 5.31 11.41 -20.52
CA ASP A 5 6.76 11.30 -20.59
C ASP A 5 7.26 10.09 -19.82
N THR A 6 8.35 9.48 -20.30
CA THR A 6 9.04 8.41 -19.58
C THR A 6 9.73 8.92 -18.31
N LEU A 7 10.00 8.03 -17.37
CA LEU A 7 10.84 8.25 -16.20
C LEU A 7 11.90 7.15 -16.11
N THR A 8 13.16 7.51 -16.25
CA THR A 8 14.27 6.59 -15.96
C THR A 8 14.55 6.62 -14.46
N LEU A 9 14.58 5.45 -13.84
CA LEU A 9 14.86 5.29 -12.41
C LEU A 9 16.38 5.27 -12.15
N PRO A 10 16.83 5.60 -10.94
CA PRO A 10 18.26 5.63 -10.59
C PRO A 10 19.02 4.34 -10.90
N ASN A 11 18.40 3.17 -10.69
CA ASN A 11 19.02 1.88 -10.95
C ASN A 11 18.69 1.30 -12.35
N GLY A 12 18.17 2.10 -13.28
CA GLY A 12 18.13 1.83 -14.69
C GLY A 12 16.76 1.49 -15.32
N PRO A 13 15.79 0.86 -14.65
CA PRO A 13 14.49 0.60 -15.27
C PRO A 13 13.79 1.90 -15.68
N THR A 14 13.07 1.84 -16.82
CA THR A 14 12.28 2.98 -17.31
C THR A 14 10.80 2.72 -17.10
N ILE A 15 10.08 3.68 -16.54
CA ILE A 15 8.63 3.70 -16.44
C ILE A 15 8.10 4.47 -17.65
N PRO A 16 7.21 3.86 -18.48
CA PRO A 16 6.83 4.43 -19.78
C PRO A 16 5.93 5.67 -19.71
N THR A 17 5.21 5.87 -18.61
CA THR A 17 4.38 7.08 -18.37
C THR A 17 4.29 7.40 -16.88
N ARG A 18 3.99 8.66 -16.53
CA ARG A 18 3.95 9.15 -15.13
C ARG A 18 2.75 8.73 -14.28
N PRO A 19 1.55 8.42 -14.83
CA PRO A 19 0.45 7.85 -14.04
C PRO A 19 0.77 6.44 -13.58
N ALA A 20 0.59 6.19 -12.26
CA ALA A 20 0.74 4.89 -11.63
C ALA A 20 -0.58 4.40 -11.03
N LYS A 21 -0.89 3.12 -11.14
CA LYS A 21 -1.91 2.47 -10.31
C LYS A 21 -1.30 2.27 -8.93
N ALA A 22 -1.71 3.10 -7.97
CA ALA A 22 -1.28 2.99 -6.58
C ALA A 22 -1.78 1.70 -5.92
N ALA A 23 -1.08 1.25 -4.88
CA ALA A 23 -1.47 0.07 -4.13
C ALA A 23 -2.88 0.20 -3.54
N MET A 24 -3.71 -0.83 -3.72
CA MET A 24 -5.05 -0.97 -3.12
C MET A 24 -5.22 -2.39 -2.62
N GLU A 25 -5.74 -2.55 -1.40
CA GLU A 25 -5.96 -3.88 -0.82
C GLU A 25 -7.16 -4.58 -1.48
N GLU A 26 -6.92 -5.62 -2.27
CA GLU A 26 -7.95 -6.34 -3.02
C GLU A 26 -8.63 -7.44 -2.21
N ASN A 27 -7.91 -8.14 -1.34
CA ASN A 27 -8.37 -9.34 -0.60
C ASN A 27 -8.94 -10.42 -1.53
N MET A 28 -8.21 -10.75 -2.58
CA MET A 28 -8.62 -11.71 -3.61
C MET A 28 -7.65 -12.88 -3.77
N ALA A 29 -6.93 -13.25 -2.71
CA ALA A 29 -6.13 -14.46 -2.71
C ALA A 29 -7.00 -15.71 -2.84
N ASP A 30 -6.40 -16.79 -3.35
CA ASP A 30 -7.00 -18.11 -3.34
C ASP A 30 -6.87 -18.80 -1.96
N ALA A 31 -7.18 -20.10 -1.89
CA ALA A 31 -7.15 -20.85 -0.63
C ALA A 31 -5.72 -21.06 -0.10
N ALA A 32 -4.70 -20.97 -0.95
CA ALA A 32 -3.29 -21.08 -0.59
C ALA A 32 -2.61 -19.71 -0.34
N GLN A 33 -3.40 -18.64 -0.20
CA GLN A 33 -2.95 -17.26 -0.08
C GLN A 33 -2.12 -16.76 -1.28
N ALA A 34 -2.27 -17.38 -2.44
CA ALA A 34 -1.61 -17.01 -3.69
C ALA A 34 -2.54 -16.17 -4.58
N PRO A 35 -2.01 -15.52 -5.65
CA PRO A 35 -2.82 -14.78 -6.61
C PRO A 35 -3.89 -15.66 -7.27
N SER A 36 -5.17 -15.28 -7.14
CA SER A 36 -6.28 -16.00 -7.77
C SER A 36 -6.53 -15.56 -9.21
N GLU A 37 -7.27 -16.36 -9.98
CA GLU A 37 -7.73 -15.99 -11.33
C GLU A 37 -8.51 -14.67 -11.37
N ARG A 38 -9.24 -14.36 -10.30
CA ARG A 38 -9.97 -13.10 -10.18
C ARG A 38 -9.04 -11.91 -10.00
N LEU A 39 -7.98 -12.08 -9.19
CA LEU A 39 -6.96 -11.07 -9.01
C LEU A 39 -6.20 -10.83 -10.32
N MET A 40 -5.81 -11.89 -11.00
CA MET A 40 -5.12 -11.81 -12.31
C MET A 40 -5.96 -11.07 -13.34
N ARG A 41 -7.27 -11.33 -13.43
CA ARG A 41 -8.20 -10.62 -14.34
C ARG A 41 -8.29 -9.12 -14.01
N LEU A 42 -8.27 -8.76 -12.73
CA LEU A 42 -8.27 -7.37 -12.29
C LEU A 42 -7.00 -6.65 -12.76
N TYR A 43 -5.83 -7.29 -12.63
CA TYR A 43 -4.57 -6.72 -13.07
C TYR A 43 -4.44 -6.65 -14.60
N GLN A 44 -5.04 -7.58 -15.34
CA GLN A 44 -5.14 -7.45 -16.80
C GLN A 44 -5.89 -6.17 -17.20
N ALA A 45 -7.02 -5.87 -16.52
CA ALA A 45 -7.78 -4.65 -16.83
C ALA A 45 -6.96 -3.36 -16.57
N TRP A 46 -6.11 -3.34 -15.54
CA TRP A 46 -5.23 -2.21 -15.30
C TRP A 46 -4.02 -2.17 -16.24
N ALA A 47 -3.46 -3.32 -16.61
CA ALA A 47 -2.37 -3.38 -17.60
C ALA A 47 -2.83 -2.78 -18.93
N ASP A 48 -4.05 -3.12 -19.38
CA ASP A 48 -4.66 -2.59 -20.60
C ASP A 48 -5.03 -1.10 -20.48
N GLY A 49 -5.05 -0.57 -19.25
CA GLY A 49 -5.49 0.79 -18.91
C GLY A 49 -4.48 1.91 -19.19
N GLY A 50 -3.23 1.59 -19.52
CA GLY A 50 -2.22 2.56 -19.94
C GLY A 50 -1.48 3.29 -18.83
N ALA A 51 -1.56 2.84 -17.57
CA ALA A 51 -0.66 3.31 -16.50
C ALA A 51 0.77 2.82 -16.76
N GLY A 52 1.78 3.67 -16.49
CA GLY A 52 3.19 3.31 -16.67
C GLY A 52 3.73 2.39 -15.59
N LEU A 53 3.12 2.44 -14.42
CA LEU A 53 3.47 1.61 -13.28
C LEU A 53 2.21 1.04 -12.63
N LEU A 54 2.21 -0.26 -12.37
CA LEU A 54 1.24 -0.91 -11.51
C LEU A 54 1.92 -1.29 -10.18
N ILE A 55 1.32 -0.93 -9.06
CA ILE A 55 1.75 -1.40 -7.73
C ILE A 55 0.66 -2.32 -7.20
N SER A 56 1.02 -3.53 -6.76
CA SER A 56 0.06 -4.47 -6.20
C SER A 56 -0.62 -3.91 -4.95
N GLY A 57 -1.74 -4.48 -4.54
CA GLY A 57 -2.16 -4.39 -3.15
C GLY A 57 -1.13 -5.05 -2.24
N ASN A 58 -1.21 -4.77 -0.94
CA ASN A 58 -0.24 -5.26 0.03
C ASN A 58 -0.15 -6.79 0.03
N VAL A 59 1.03 -7.31 -0.27
CA VAL A 59 1.40 -8.73 -0.17
C VAL A 59 2.13 -8.94 1.15
N MET A 60 1.64 -9.86 1.96
CA MET A 60 2.23 -10.11 3.27
C MET A 60 3.51 -10.91 3.15
N VAL A 61 4.51 -10.54 3.95
CA VAL A 61 5.80 -11.26 4.07
C VAL A 61 5.71 -12.43 5.06
N ASP A 62 4.59 -12.58 5.77
CA ASP A 62 4.33 -13.62 6.76
C ASP A 62 2.84 -14.00 6.74
N SER A 63 2.56 -15.28 6.53
CA SER A 63 1.18 -15.80 6.51
C SER A 63 0.46 -15.71 7.86
N ARG A 64 1.21 -15.57 8.94
CA ARG A 64 0.66 -15.38 10.30
C ARG A 64 0.25 -13.93 10.55
N ALA A 65 0.75 -12.98 9.74
CA ALA A 65 0.56 -11.54 9.91
C ALA A 65 -0.25 -10.95 8.76
N MET A 66 -1.57 -10.89 8.91
CA MET A 66 -2.52 -10.48 7.87
C MET A 66 -3.24 -9.18 8.23
N THR A 67 -3.34 -8.24 7.29
CA THR A 67 -4.23 -7.05 7.43
C THR A 67 -5.70 -7.46 7.50
N GLY A 68 -6.04 -8.52 6.79
CA GLY A 68 -7.37 -9.12 6.78
C GLY A 68 -7.39 -10.44 5.99
N PRO A 69 -8.45 -11.23 6.14
CA PRO A 69 -8.56 -12.51 5.44
C PRO A 69 -8.63 -12.29 3.93
N GLY A 70 -7.96 -13.16 3.17
CA GLY A 70 -7.91 -13.11 1.71
C GLY A 70 -6.80 -12.22 1.15
N GLY A 71 -5.86 -11.76 1.98
CA GLY A 71 -4.60 -11.16 1.54
C GLY A 71 -3.70 -12.18 0.84
N VAL A 72 -2.89 -11.69 -0.10
CA VAL A 72 -1.85 -12.48 -0.77
C VAL A 72 -0.62 -12.54 0.13
N VAL A 73 0.09 -13.68 0.13
CA VAL A 73 1.32 -13.90 0.89
C VAL A 73 2.41 -14.40 -0.05
N LEU A 74 3.63 -13.89 0.11
CA LEU A 74 4.82 -14.37 -0.59
C LEU A 74 5.96 -14.57 0.42
N GLU A 75 5.95 -15.70 1.12
CA GLU A 75 6.95 -16.05 2.16
C GLU A 75 7.87 -17.19 1.73
N ASP A 76 7.46 -17.96 0.71
CA ASP A 76 8.19 -19.09 0.14
C ASP A 76 7.88 -19.26 -1.35
N ASP A 77 8.46 -20.25 -2.01
CA ASP A 77 8.30 -20.51 -3.45
C ASP A 77 7.22 -21.56 -3.79
N ALA A 78 6.48 -22.08 -2.81
CA ALA A 78 5.47 -23.12 -3.01
C ALA A 78 4.38 -22.73 -4.04
N GLN A 79 4.09 -21.43 -4.19
CA GLN A 79 3.11 -20.92 -5.15
C GLN A 79 3.74 -19.99 -6.20
N LEU A 80 5.07 -20.04 -6.39
CA LEU A 80 5.82 -19.09 -7.21
C LEU A 80 5.30 -19.00 -8.66
N GLU A 81 4.81 -20.12 -9.24
CA GLU A 81 4.27 -20.12 -10.60
C GLU A 81 3.02 -19.24 -10.76
N LYS A 82 2.18 -19.13 -9.74
CA LYS A 82 1.03 -18.20 -9.77
C LYS A 82 1.50 -16.75 -9.74
N PHE A 83 2.57 -16.46 -9.00
CA PHE A 83 3.18 -15.12 -8.99
C PHE A 83 3.83 -14.80 -10.33
N ARG A 84 4.52 -15.76 -10.98
CA ARG A 84 5.07 -15.61 -12.34
C ARG A 84 3.97 -15.25 -13.35
N ARG A 85 2.85 -15.96 -13.29
CA ARG A 85 1.72 -15.67 -14.15
C ARG A 85 1.15 -14.28 -13.87
N TRP A 86 1.03 -13.89 -12.61
CA TRP A 86 0.53 -12.58 -12.22
C TRP A 86 1.46 -11.45 -12.67
N ALA A 87 2.77 -11.58 -12.48
CA ALA A 87 3.79 -10.64 -12.95
C ALA A 87 3.71 -10.45 -14.48
N ARG A 88 3.62 -11.55 -15.24
CA ARG A 88 3.48 -11.54 -16.71
C ARG A 88 2.23 -10.80 -17.17
N ILE A 89 1.10 -11.03 -16.51
CA ILE A 89 -0.17 -10.34 -16.80
C ILE A 89 -0.04 -8.83 -16.53
N GLY A 90 0.46 -8.42 -15.37
CA GLY A 90 0.58 -7.00 -15.04
C GLY A 90 1.54 -6.24 -15.98
N ARG A 91 2.50 -6.93 -16.58
CA ARG A 91 3.47 -6.36 -17.53
C ARG A 91 3.10 -6.51 -19.01
N SER A 92 1.98 -7.15 -19.31
CA SER A 92 1.60 -7.54 -20.67
C SER A 92 1.45 -6.37 -21.66
N ALA A 93 1.14 -5.17 -21.20
CA ALA A 93 1.03 -3.95 -22.00
C ALA A 93 2.21 -2.97 -21.86
N GLY A 94 3.35 -3.44 -21.34
CA GLY A 94 4.59 -2.66 -21.22
C GLY A 94 4.73 -1.83 -19.95
N ALA A 95 3.76 -1.87 -19.03
CA ALA A 95 3.89 -1.25 -17.71
C ALA A 95 4.97 -1.92 -16.86
N GLN A 96 5.62 -1.18 -15.98
CA GLN A 96 6.34 -1.74 -14.84
C GLN A 96 5.32 -2.31 -13.85
N PHE A 97 5.62 -3.45 -13.22
CA PHE A 97 4.76 -4.01 -12.20
C PHE A 97 5.54 -4.36 -10.95
N TRP A 98 5.28 -3.64 -9.85
CA TRP A 98 5.95 -3.80 -8.57
C TRP A 98 5.03 -4.45 -7.55
N LEU A 99 5.61 -5.34 -6.74
CA LEU A 99 4.92 -5.99 -5.64
C LEU A 99 5.05 -5.13 -4.38
N GLN A 100 3.95 -4.65 -3.81
CA GLN A 100 4.01 -3.99 -2.51
C GLN A 100 4.09 -5.04 -1.41
N ILE A 101 5.21 -5.09 -0.68
CA ILE A 101 5.46 -6.03 0.43
C ILE A 101 5.20 -5.36 1.77
N ASN A 102 4.51 -6.07 2.67
CA ASN A 102 3.97 -5.50 3.90
C ASN A 102 3.94 -6.47 5.08
N HIS A 103 3.99 -5.90 6.29
CA HIS A 103 3.66 -6.55 7.55
C HIS A 103 2.71 -5.64 8.35
N PRO A 104 1.53 -6.12 8.80
CA PRO A 104 0.48 -5.27 9.37
C PRO A 104 0.82 -4.70 10.76
N GLY A 105 1.74 -5.33 11.49
CA GLY A 105 2.00 -4.95 12.87
C GLY A 105 0.74 -5.06 13.73
N ARG A 106 0.45 -4.03 14.54
CA ARG A 106 -0.76 -3.97 15.41
C ARG A 106 -2.09 -3.84 14.64
N GLN A 107 -2.05 -3.55 13.34
CA GLN A 107 -3.26 -3.42 12.51
C GLN A 107 -3.78 -4.78 12.00
N MET A 108 -3.68 -5.82 12.83
CA MET A 108 -4.24 -7.14 12.58
C MET A 108 -5.63 -7.28 13.18
N GLN A 109 -6.55 -7.87 12.42
CA GLN A 109 -7.87 -8.23 12.95
C GLN A 109 -7.75 -9.36 13.99
N ALA A 110 -8.55 -9.30 15.06
CA ALA A 110 -8.57 -10.33 16.11
C ALA A 110 -9.18 -11.66 15.67
N ASN A 111 -10.15 -11.61 14.75
CA ASN A 111 -10.91 -12.79 14.33
C ASN A 111 -10.10 -13.88 13.59
N PRO A 112 -8.99 -13.62 12.90
CA PRO A 112 -8.12 -14.69 12.40
C PRO A 112 -7.45 -15.52 13.50
N GLY A 113 -7.26 -14.97 14.69
CA GLY A 113 -6.74 -15.69 15.86
C GLY A 113 -5.21 -15.76 15.95
N GLN A 114 -4.48 -14.93 15.18
CA GLN A 114 -3.03 -14.86 15.24
C GLN A 114 -2.57 -13.74 16.18
N GLN A 115 -1.36 -13.87 16.73
CA GLN A 115 -0.76 -12.85 17.58
C GLN A 115 -0.28 -11.66 16.74
N ALA A 116 -0.70 -10.46 17.10
CA ALA A 116 -0.15 -9.23 16.55
C ALA A 116 1.16 -8.84 17.24
N TRP A 117 2.15 -8.43 16.46
CA TRP A 117 3.45 -7.96 16.90
C TRP A 117 3.64 -6.50 16.51
N ALA A 118 4.25 -5.70 17.37
CA ALA A 118 4.46 -4.27 17.17
C ALA A 118 5.76 -3.81 17.84
N PRO A 119 6.28 -2.60 17.56
CA PRO A 119 7.44 -2.09 18.31
C PRO A 119 7.22 -2.06 19.82
N SER A 120 6.00 -1.75 20.25
CA SER A 120 5.58 -1.74 21.65
C SER A 120 4.16 -2.26 21.79
N ALA A 121 3.77 -2.72 22.97
CA ALA A 121 2.44 -3.28 23.25
C ALA A 121 1.38 -2.16 23.37
N VAL A 122 1.25 -1.33 22.34
CA VAL A 122 0.31 -0.20 22.25
C VAL A 122 -0.85 -0.60 21.34
N PRO A 123 -2.07 -0.84 21.85
CA PRO A 123 -3.22 -1.21 21.04
C PRO A 123 -3.71 -0.05 20.16
N LEU A 124 -4.54 -0.36 19.15
CA LEU A 124 -5.22 0.64 18.34
C LEU A 124 -6.32 1.36 19.14
N GLU A 125 -6.40 2.68 19.02
CA GLU A 125 -7.40 3.52 19.66
C GLU A 125 -8.48 3.96 18.67
N LEU A 126 -9.44 3.07 18.41
CA LEU A 126 -10.55 3.27 17.47
C LEU A 126 -11.92 3.33 18.20
N GLY A 127 -11.91 3.65 19.51
CA GLY A 127 -13.12 3.60 20.35
C GLY A 127 -13.70 2.18 20.38
N GLY A 128 -15.01 2.03 20.21
CA GLY A 128 -15.67 0.73 20.22
C GLY A 128 -15.21 -0.26 19.15
N MET A 129 -14.49 0.21 18.11
CA MET A 129 -13.94 -0.62 17.05
C MET A 129 -12.62 -1.29 17.45
N SER A 130 -11.90 -0.81 18.46
CA SER A 130 -10.62 -1.36 18.91
C SER A 130 -10.68 -2.86 19.23
N ARG A 131 -11.80 -3.34 19.78
CA ARG A 131 -12.04 -4.77 20.09
C ARG A 131 -11.98 -5.74 18.91
N HIS A 132 -12.03 -5.22 17.68
CA HIS A 132 -11.95 -6.03 16.47
C HIS A 132 -10.50 -6.26 16.03
N PHE A 133 -9.53 -5.65 16.70
CA PHE A 133 -8.11 -5.81 16.43
C PHE A 133 -7.44 -6.64 17.54
N ALA A 134 -6.41 -7.40 17.14
CA ALA A 134 -5.64 -8.21 18.08
C ALA A 134 -4.81 -7.30 19.00
N THR A 135 -4.72 -7.66 20.28
CA THR A 135 -3.85 -6.97 21.21
C THR A 135 -2.39 -7.22 20.83
N PRO A 136 -1.59 -6.19 20.55
CA PRO A 136 -0.22 -6.38 20.14
C PRO A 136 0.69 -6.72 21.31
N LYS A 137 1.72 -7.53 21.02
CA LYS A 137 2.89 -7.72 21.89
C LYS A 137 4.10 -6.99 21.31
N ALA A 138 5.00 -6.55 22.18
CA ALA A 138 6.26 -5.95 21.79
C ALA A 138 7.17 -7.01 21.15
N MET A 139 7.79 -6.66 20.02
CA MET A 139 8.82 -7.50 19.37
C MET A 139 10.12 -7.47 20.17
N ASP A 140 10.78 -8.60 20.28
CA ASP A 140 12.18 -8.70 20.69
C ASP A 140 13.13 -8.55 19.48
N GLU A 141 14.44 -8.55 19.72
CA GLU A 141 15.45 -8.39 18.66
C GLU A 141 15.44 -9.53 17.67
N ALA A 142 15.17 -10.76 18.09
CA ALA A 142 15.12 -11.94 17.23
C ALA A 142 13.94 -11.82 16.24
N MET A 143 12.79 -11.37 16.70
CA MET A 143 11.62 -11.10 15.86
C MET A 143 11.88 -9.96 14.87
N ILE A 144 12.57 -8.90 15.29
CA ILE A 144 12.96 -7.80 14.40
C ILE A 144 13.88 -8.32 13.30
N ALA A 145 14.89 -9.12 13.65
CA ALA A 145 15.78 -9.73 12.69
C ALA A 145 15.05 -10.68 11.73
N GLU A 146 14.09 -11.49 12.24
CA GLU A 146 13.24 -12.35 11.40
C GLU A 146 12.43 -11.52 10.38
N VAL A 147 11.82 -10.43 10.79
CA VAL A 147 11.05 -9.56 9.89
C VAL A 147 11.93 -8.97 8.79
N ILE A 148 13.15 -8.52 9.10
CA ILE A 148 14.09 -8.02 8.09
C ILE A 148 14.34 -9.09 7.03
N GLN A 149 14.65 -10.32 7.44
CA GLN A 149 14.90 -11.45 6.53
C GLN A 149 13.66 -11.85 5.71
N ARG A 150 12.45 -11.72 6.27
CA ARG A 150 11.21 -11.99 5.55
C ARG A 150 10.95 -10.98 4.44
N PHE A 151 11.23 -9.69 4.67
CA PHE A 151 11.13 -8.67 3.62
C PHE A 151 12.14 -8.94 2.49
N ALA A 152 13.40 -9.23 2.80
CA ALA A 152 14.41 -9.56 1.82
C ALA A 152 14.01 -10.80 0.99
N ARG A 153 13.63 -11.89 1.65
CA ARG A 153 13.15 -13.12 0.98
C ARG A 153 11.98 -12.86 0.04
N SER A 154 10.97 -12.10 0.50
CA SER A 154 9.81 -11.78 -0.34
C SER A 154 10.21 -10.95 -1.57
N ALA A 155 11.19 -10.05 -1.45
CA ALA A 155 11.72 -9.28 -2.57
C ALA A 155 12.45 -10.17 -3.59
N GLY A 156 13.33 -11.07 -3.13
CA GLY A 156 14.00 -12.04 -3.99
C GLY A 156 13.04 -12.99 -4.71
N LEU A 157 11.98 -13.43 -4.00
CA LEU A 157 10.91 -14.23 -4.61
C LEU A 157 10.10 -13.43 -5.64
N ALA A 158 9.86 -12.14 -5.42
CA ALA A 158 9.20 -11.27 -6.38
C ALA A 158 10.04 -11.10 -7.66
N GLU A 159 11.34 -10.91 -7.53
CA GLU A 159 12.27 -10.88 -8.67
C GLU A 159 12.27 -12.21 -9.44
N ARG A 160 12.41 -13.34 -8.75
CA ARG A 160 12.32 -14.69 -9.35
C ARG A 160 10.99 -14.97 -10.04
N ALA A 161 9.91 -14.33 -9.58
CA ALA A 161 8.59 -14.39 -10.22
C ALA A 161 8.46 -13.49 -11.45
N GLY A 162 9.41 -12.58 -11.72
CA GLY A 162 9.43 -11.70 -12.87
C GLY A 162 8.68 -10.38 -12.68
N PHE A 163 8.41 -9.96 -11.45
CA PHE A 163 8.07 -8.57 -11.16
C PHE A 163 9.26 -7.67 -11.53
N SER A 164 9.03 -6.41 -11.83
CA SER A 164 10.08 -5.47 -12.18
C SER A 164 10.59 -4.63 -10.98
N GLY A 165 10.02 -4.85 -9.81
CA GLY A 165 10.40 -4.18 -8.57
C GLY A 165 9.52 -4.57 -7.40
N VAL A 166 9.88 -4.02 -6.24
CA VAL A 166 9.07 -4.08 -5.01
C VAL A 166 8.89 -2.68 -4.43
N GLU A 167 7.78 -2.50 -3.71
CA GLU A 167 7.55 -1.35 -2.86
C GLU A 167 7.45 -1.80 -1.41
N ILE A 168 8.35 -1.31 -0.56
CA ILE A 168 8.37 -1.55 0.89
C ILE A 168 7.35 -0.64 1.54
N HIS A 169 6.35 -1.23 2.21
CA HIS A 169 5.26 -0.45 2.80
C HIS A 169 5.63 0.07 4.20
N ALA A 170 6.03 1.35 4.27
CA ALA A 170 6.38 2.05 5.51
C ALA A 170 5.37 3.17 5.87
N ALA A 171 4.09 2.99 5.49
CA ALA A 171 3.04 3.99 5.68
C ALA A 171 1.79 3.40 6.37
N HIS A 172 0.78 4.24 6.58
CA HIS A 172 -0.58 3.92 6.98
C HIS A 172 -0.74 3.21 8.33
N GLY A 173 0.25 3.33 9.23
CA GLY A 173 0.22 2.70 10.54
C GLY A 173 0.49 1.20 10.51
N TYR A 174 1.06 0.63 9.43
CA TYR A 174 1.57 -0.74 9.39
C TYR A 174 2.93 -0.84 10.11
N LEU A 175 3.54 -2.02 10.19
CA LEU A 175 4.65 -2.28 11.09
C LEU A 175 5.79 -1.25 10.97
N LEU A 176 6.26 -0.95 9.77
CA LEU A 176 7.38 -0.02 9.58
C LEU A 176 6.98 1.41 9.97
N SER A 177 5.75 1.83 9.63
CA SER A 177 5.17 3.10 10.07
C SER A 177 5.02 3.15 11.59
N GLN A 178 4.71 2.01 12.24
CA GLN A 178 4.63 1.93 13.70
C GLN A 178 6.00 2.14 14.36
N PHE A 179 7.08 1.62 13.77
CA PHE A 179 8.43 1.88 14.26
C PHE A 179 8.82 3.35 14.10
N LEU A 180 8.44 3.99 13.00
CA LEU A 180 8.72 5.41 12.74
C LEU A 180 7.96 6.35 13.70
N SER A 181 6.75 6.01 14.10
CA SER A 181 5.88 6.88 14.90
C SER A 181 6.16 6.77 16.41
N PRO A 182 6.45 7.89 17.10
CA PRO A 182 6.65 7.86 18.54
C PRO A 182 5.37 7.54 19.34
N LEU A 183 4.19 7.60 18.72
CA LEU A 183 2.92 7.23 19.35
C LEU A 183 2.81 5.71 19.53
N SER A 184 3.33 4.91 18.62
CA SER A 184 3.29 3.44 18.64
C SER A 184 4.62 2.81 19.02
N ASN A 185 5.75 3.51 18.84
CA ASN A 185 7.07 3.06 19.22
C ASN A 185 7.53 3.78 20.51
N ARG A 186 7.34 3.11 21.64
CA ARG A 186 7.72 3.60 22.99
C ARG A 186 8.97 2.88 23.53
N ARG A 187 9.80 2.36 22.62
CA ARG A 187 11.05 1.67 22.99
C ARG A 187 12.12 2.68 23.44
N SER A 188 13.01 2.22 24.33
CA SER A 188 14.17 2.96 24.80
C SER A 188 15.51 2.33 24.39
N ASP A 189 15.46 1.28 23.56
CA ASP A 189 16.63 0.59 23.00
C ASP A 189 17.03 1.16 21.62
N ALA A 190 17.92 0.46 20.91
CA ALA A 190 18.40 0.86 19.60
C ALA A 190 17.33 0.95 18.50
N TRP A 191 16.08 0.53 18.77
CA TRP A 191 14.96 0.51 17.83
C TRP A 191 13.90 1.57 18.13
N GLY A 192 14.13 2.47 19.12
CA GLY A 192 13.20 3.50 19.54
C GLY A 192 13.85 4.74 20.10
N GLY A 193 13.07 5.72 20.55
CA GLY A 193 13.54 7.01 21.02
C GLY A 193 13.82 7.98 19.88
N SER A 194 15.09 8.21 19.51
CA SER A 194 15.46 9.14 18.43
C SER A 194 14.90 8.73 17.05
N LEU A 195 14.83 9.67 16.12
CA LEU A 195 14.34 9.39 14.78
C LEU A 195 15.22 8.35 14.05
N GLU A 196 16.53 8.41 14.24
CA GLU A 196 17.49 7.47 13.66
C GLU A 196 17.20 6.04 14.13
N ASN A 197 16.94 5.87 15.43
CA ASN A 197 16.57 4.57 15.99
C ASN A 197 15.20 4.11 15.50
N ARG A 198 14.21 4.99 15.42
CA ARG A 198 12.89 4.69 14.91
C ARG A 198 12.90 4.33 13.41
N ALA A 199 13.80 4.94 12.64
CA ALA A 199 13.97 4.65 11.22
C ALA A 199 14.80 3.37 10.96
N ARG A 200 15.57 2.89 11.94
CA ARG A 200 16.52 1.77 11.79
C ARG A 200 15.89 0.54 11.12
N LEU A 201 14.69 0.12 11.54
CA LEU A 201 14.03 -1.05 10.94
C LEU A 201 13.81 -0.88 9.43
N LEU A 202 13.32 0.28 9.01
CA LEU A 202 13.12 0.58 7.58
C LEU A 202 14.45 0.54 6.83
N LEU A 203 15.48 1.18 7.35
CA LEU A 203 16.80 1.27 6.71
C LEU A 203 17.46 -0.12 6.60
N GLU A 204 17.39 -0.95 7.64
CA GLU A 204 17.92 -2.33 7.61
C GLU A 204 17.14 -3.21 6.62
N ILE A 205 15.81 -3.09 6.53
CA ILE A 205 15.02 -3.77 5.52
C ILE A 205 15.42 -3.34 4.11
N VAL A 206 15.60 -2.03 3.86
CA VAL A 206 16.05 -1.54 2.55
C VAL A 206 17.42 -2.13 2.18
N ARG A 207 18.38 -2.13 3.10
CA ARG A 207 19.71 -2.74 2.88
C ARG A 207 19.62 -4.24 2.57
N ALA A 208 18.82 -4.97 3.35
CA ALA A 208 18.64 -6.41 3.16
C ALA A 208 17.95 -6.72 1.82
N VAL A 209 16.94 -5.95 1.44
CA VAL A 209 16.26 -6.09 0.14
C VAL A 209 17.20 -5.77 -1.01
N ARG A 210 17.99 -4.68 -0.93
CA ARG A 210 18.99 -4.35 -1.97
C ARG A 210 20.10 -5.40 -2.11
N ALA A 211 20.50 -6.00 -1.02
CA ALA A 211 21.48 -7.09 -1.04
C ALA A 211 20.93 -8.39 -1.65
N GLU A 212 19.63 -8.62 -1.58
CA GLU A 212 18.96 -9.83 -2.06
C GLU A 212 18.64 -9.78 -3.56
N VAL A 213 18.38 -8.58 -4.14
CA VAL A 213 17.92 -8.45 -5.52
C VAL A 213 18.98 -7.85 -6.44
N ALA A 214 18.87 -8.13 -7.75
CA ALA A 214 19.79 -7.60 -8.75
C ALA A 214 19.76 -6.04 -8.80
N PRO A 215 20.88 -5.39 -9.20
CA PRO A 215 20.96 -3.92 -9.26
C PRO A 215 19.85 -3.27 -10.11
N GLY A 216 19.44 -3.90 -11.21
CA GLY A 216 18.39 -3.37 -12.10
C GLY A 216 16.95 -3.66 -11.65
N PHE A 217 16.75 -4.33 -10.51
CA PHE A 217 15.43 -4.56 -9.95
C PHE A 217 15.01 -3.35 -9.10
N ALA A 218 13.87 -2.73 -9.39
CA ALA A 218 13.46 -1.51 -8.71
C ALA A 218 13.09 -1.76 -7.23
N VAL A 219 13.55 -0.88 -6.34
CA VAL A 219 13.15 -0.89 -4.92
C VAL A 219 12.60 0.47 -4.55
N ALA A 220 11.34 0.51 -4.14
CA ALA A 220 10.64 1.71 -3.71
C ALA A 220 10.23 1.63 -2.24
N VAL A 221 9.97 2.78 -1.65
CA VAL A 221 9.42 2.90 -0.29
C VAL A 221 8.16 3.74 -0.33
N LYS A 222 7.08 3.23 0.23
CA LYS A 222 5.89 4.03 0.54
C LYS A 222 5.98 4.56 1.96
N LEU A 223 5.97 5.88 2.11
CA LEU A 223 6.16 6.60 3.37
C LEU A 223 4.96 7.50 3.68
N ASN A 224 4.60 7.65 4.96
CA ASN A 224 3.72 8.72 5.38
C ASN A 224 4.43 10.08 5.24
N SER A 225 3.75 11.08 4.67
CA SER A 225 4.18 12.47 4.78
C SER A 225 4.01 13.01 6.20
N ALA A 226 3.04 12.49 6.94
CA ALA A 226 2.82 12.67 8.37
C ALA A 226 1.79 11.65 8.87
N ASP A 227 1.73 11.43 10.19
CA ASP A 227 0.67 10.62 10.82
C ASP A 227 -0.66 11.37 10.94
N PHE A 228 -0.65 12.69 10.82
CA PHE A 228 -1.81 13.57 11.07
C PHE A 228 -2.39 13.41 12.49
N GLN A 229 -1.53 13.09 13.45
CA GLN A 229 -1.82 12.98 14.87
C GLN A 229 -0.80 13.80 15.66
N ARG A 230 -1.27 14.52 16.69
CA ARG A 230 -0.39 15.30 17.55
C ARG A 230 0.62 14.40 18.26
N GLY A 231 1.91 14.74 18.15
CA GLY A 231 3.01 13.95 18.72
C GLY A 231 3.35 12.69 17.93
N GLY A 232 2.76 12.48 16.75
CA GLY A 232 3.11 11.41 15.83
C GLY A 232 4.28 11.76 14.91
N PHE A 233 4.53 10.89 13.94
CA PHE A 233 5.50 11.12 12.86
C PHE A 233 5.14 12.38 12.08
N SER A 234 6.08 13.33 12.01
CA SER A 234 5.88 14.66 11.43
C SER A 234 6.37 14.74 9.98
N ALA A 235 6.05 15.86 9.30
CA ALA A 235 6.58 16.13 7.97
C ALA A 235 8.11 16.35 7.97
N ASP A 236 8.64 16.91 9.07
CA ASP A 236 10.08 17.05 9.25
C ASP A 236 10.76 15.71 9.45
N ASP A 237 10.15 14.80 10.24
CA ASP A 237 10.61 13.42 10.36
C ASP A 237 10.62 12.71 8.98
N ALA A 238 9.55 12.88 8.19
CA ALA A 238 9.45 12.28 6.85
C ALA A 238 10.55 12.77 5.92
N ARG A 239 10.84 14.07 5.93
CA ARG A 239 11.92 14.67 5.15
C ARG A 239 13.29 14.11 5.56
N GLU A 240 13.53 13.93 6.84
CA GLU A 240 14.78 13.39 7.35
C GLU A 240 14.93 11.89 7.02
N VAL A 241 13.86 11.10 7.16
CA VAL A 241 13.86 9.69 6.75
C VAL A 241 14.16 9.55 5.25
N VAL A 242 13.62 10.43 4.40
CA VAL A 242 13.95 10.43 2.95
C VAL A 242 15.44 10.72 2.72
N ARG A 243 16.07 11.63 3.50
CA ARG A 243 17.52 11.83 3.44
C ARG A 243 18.31 10.60 3.90
N MET A 244 17.84 9.90 4.94
CA MET A 244 18.47 8.66 5.40
C MET A 244 18.37 7.53 4.36
N LEU A 245 17.38 7.56 3.46
CA LEU A 245 17.23 6.62 2.34
C LEU A 245 18.17 6.93 1.18
N ASP A 246 18.72 8.16 1.10
CA ASP A 246 19.71 8.53 0.08
C ASP A 246 20.94 7.62 0.17
N GLY A 247 21.42 7.16 -0.97
CA GLY A 247 22.58 6.27 -1.04
C GLY A 247 22.29 4.81 -0.71
N LEU A 248 21.04 4.43 -0.36
CA LEU A 248 20.64 3.05 -0.13
C LEU A 248 20.08 2.35 -1.39
N GLY A 249 20.20 2.98 -2.56
CA GLY A 249 19.74 2.39 -3.83
C GLY A 249 18.23 2.37 -4.00
N ILE A 250 17.49 3.32 -3.42
CA ILE A 250 16.05 3.48 -3.60
C ILE A 250 15.76 4.14 -4.96
N ASP A 251 14.83 3.57 -5.71
CA ASP A 251 14.41 4.04 -7.03
C ASP A 251 13.27 5.05 -7.00
N LEU A 252 12.40 4.98 -5.99
CA LEU A 252 11.24 5.84 -5.84
C LEU A 252 10.78 5.90 -4.38
N VAL A 253 10.34 7.08 -3.93
CA VAL A 253 9.57 7.24 -2.70
C VAL A 253 8.14 7.62 -3.05
N GLU A 254 7.16 6.80 -2.64
CA GLU A 254 5.74 7.15 -2.73
C GLU A 254 5.27 7.81 -1.44
N LEU A 255 4.73 9.01 -1.55
CA LEU A 255 4.18 9.77 -0.42
C LEU A 255 2.68 9.60 -0.31
N SER A 256 2.26 9.24 0.91
CA SER A 256 0.87 9.13 1.34
C SER A 256 0.75 9.69 2.76
N GLY A 257 -0.22 9.26 3.57
CA GLY A 257 -0.27 9.69 4.96
C GLY A 257 -1.42 9.13 5.76
N GLY A 258 -1.28 9.22 7.08
CA GLY A 258 -2.28 8.78 8.03
C GLY A 258 -2.15 7.31 8.45
N SER A 259 -3.11 6.88 9.25
CA SER A 259 -3.25 5.51 9.79
C SER A 259 -4.72 5.14 9.93
N TYR A 260 -5.04 3.98 10.50
CA TYR A 260 -6.43 3.64 10.84
C TYR A 260 -7.02 4.59 11.91
N GLU A 261 -6.17 5.15 12.79
CA GLU A 261 -6.57 6.11 13.83
C GLU A 261 -6.76 7.53 13.29
N ALA A 262 -6.07 7.87 12.16
CA ALA A 262 -6.19 9.14 11.44
C ALA A 262 -6.16 8.88 9.92
N PRO A 263 -7.31 8.49 9.30
CA PRO A 263 -7.34 7.91 7.95
C PRO A 263 -7.22 8.96 6.83
N ALA A 264 -6.19 9.80 6.84
CA ALA A 264 -5.92 10.83 5.83
C ALA A 264 -5.84 10.26 4.40
N MET A 265 -5.33 9.01 4.23
CA MET A 265 -5.27 8.32 2.94
C MET A 265 -6.65 8.06 2.31
N GLN A 266 -7.73 8.16 3.09
CA GLN A 266 -9.12 8.01 2.61
C GLN A 266 -9.79 9.35 2.29
N GLY A 267 -9.06 10.47 2.42
CA GLY A 267 -9.61 11.82 2.29
C GLY A 267 -10.32 12.31 3.56
N GLU A 268 -10.16 11.63 4.68
CA GLU A 268 -10.67 12.02 5.99
C GLU A 268 -9.53 12.50 6.89
N ALA A 269 -9.00 13.69 6.63
CA ALA A 269 -8.13 14.35 7.60
C ALA A 269 -8.96 15.08 8.67
N ARG A 270 -8.45 15.14 9.91
CA ARG A 270 -9.07 15.95 10.99
C ARG A 270 -8.91 17.46 10.76
N ASP A 271 -8.04 17.84 9.86
CA ASP A 271 -7.82 19.22 9.42
C ASP A 271 -8.68 19.51 8.19
N GLY A 272 -9.69 20.41 8.35
CA GLY A 272 -10.63 20.78 7.29
C GLY A 272 -9.99 21.43 6.05
N ARG A 273 -8.71 21.84 6.10
CA ARG A 273 -7.99 22.39 4.95
C ARG A 273 -7.56 21.32 3.96
N THR A 274 -7.25 20.12 4.44
CA THR A 274 -6.77 19.00 3.61
C THR A 274 -7.92 18.28 2.89
N LEU A 275 -9.13 18.30 3.45
CA LEU A 275 -10.31 17.59 2.94
C LEU A 275 -10.90 18.17 1.66
N ALA A 276 -10.66 19.43 1.36
CA ALA A 276 -11.28 20.13 0.22
C ALA A 276 -10.48 20.02 -1.09
N ARG A 277 -9.29 19.44 -1.10
CA ARG A 277 -8.38 19.41 -2.24
C ARG A 277 -8.11 17.99 -2.72
N GLU A 278 -8.21 17.75 -4.01
CA GLU A 278 -7.57 16.60 -4.66
C GLU A 278 -6.04 16.73 -4.52
N ALA A 279 -5.30 15.62 -4.50
CA ALA A 279 -3.85 15.58 -4.23
C ALA A 279 -3.49 16.08 -2.81
N TYR A 280 -4.10 15.51 -1.78
CA TYR A 280 -4.00 15.92 -0.36
C TYR A 280 -2.57 16.09 0.17
N PHE A 281 -1.61 15.39 -0.40
CA PHE A 281 -0.24 15.34 0.08
C PHE A 281 0.74 16.16 -0.77
N VAL A 282 0.27 16.91 -1.78
CA VAL A 282 1.15 17.61 -2.72
C VAL A 282 1.98 18.72 -2.05
N GLU A 283 1.44 19.40 -1.05
CA GLU A 283 2.18 20.44 -0.31
C GLU A 283 3.38 19.82 0.45
N PHE A 284 3.14 18.71 1.15
CA PHE A 284 4.21 17.93 1.81
C PHE A 284 5.21 17.35 0.80
N ALA A 285 4.72 16.91 -0.36
CA ALA A 285 5.56 16.32 -1.40
C ALA A 285 6.58 17.31 -1.98
N ARG A 286 6.25 18.58 -2.06
CA ARG A 286 7.18 19.63 -2.52
C ARG A 286 8.39 19.75 -1.60
N ASP A 287 8.16 19.83 -0.29
CA ASP A 287 9.21 19.96 0.71
C ASP A 287 10.09 18.70 0.76
N ILE A 288 9.45 17.52 0.68
CA ILE A 288 10.14 16.23 0.66
C ILE A 288 10.92 16.07 -0.66
N ARG A 289 10.32 16.45 -1.80
CA ARG A 289 11.00 16.40 -3.12
C ARG A 289 12.27 17.23 -3.16
N ALA A 290 12.28 18.39 -2.50
CA ALA A 290 13.47 19.24 -2.40
C ALA A 290 14.60 18.58 -1.61
N ALA A 291 14.29 17.62 -0.72
CA ALA A 291 15.26 16.87 0.07
C ALA A 291 15.66 15.54 -0.58
N ALA A 292 14.83 14.98 -1.46
CA ALA A 292 15.02 13.66 -2.07
C ALA A 292 15.97 13.73 -3.28
N ARG A 293 16.89 12.78 -3.38
CA ARG A 293 17.71 12.56 -4.59
C ARG A 293 17.07 11.58 -5.56
N MET A 294 16.23 10.66 -5.05
CA MET A 294 15.43 9.74 -5.86
C MET A 294 14.13 10.39 -6.32
N PRO A 295 13.48 9.88 -7.39
CA PRO A 295 12.14 10.28 -7.80
C PRO A 295 11.09 10.16 -6.68
N VAL A 296 10.10 11.07 -6.71
CA VAL A 296 9.00 11.11 -5.74
C VAL A 296 7.66 10.94 -6.46
N MET A 297 6.83 10.05 -5.96
CA MET A 297 5.43 9.88 -6.37
C MET A 297 4.49 10.36 -5.27
N VAL A 298 3.40 10.99 -5.63
CA VAL A 298 2.32 11.37 -4.71
C VAL A 298 1.05 10.60 -5.00
N THR A 299 0.44 10.05 -3.96
CA THR A 299 -0.85 9.36 -4.02
C THR A 299 -1.82 9.98 -3.03
N GLY A 300 -3.04 10.34 -3.47
CA GLY A 300 -4.08 10.86 -2.58
C GLY A 300 -5.15 11.67 -3.33
N GLY A 301 -6.29 11.06 -3.65
CA GLY A 301 -7.46 11.74 -4.22
C GLY A 301 -7.37 12.15 -5.69
N ILE A 302 -6.27 11.91 -6.38
CA ILE A 302 -6.07 12.31 -7.78
C ILE A 302 -7.01 11.50 -8.70
N ARG A 303 -7.86 12.21 -9.46
CA ARG A 303 -8.87 11.62 -10.35
C ARG A 303 -9.16 12.43 -11.60
N ARG A 304 -8.59 13.62 -11.74
CA ARG A 304 -8.73 14.51 -12.90
C ARG A 304 -7.38 14.78 -13.53
N ARG A 305 -7.34 14.79 -14.87
CA ARG A 305 -6.12 15.08 -15.63
C ARG A 305 -5.49 16.42 -15.26
N PRO A 306 -6.22 17.56 -15.18
CA PRO A 306 -5.58 18.83 -14.83
C PRO A 306 -4.94 18.83 -13.43
N VAL A 307 -5.51 18.09 -12.46
CA VAL A 307 -4.91 17.94 -11.12
C VAL A 307 -3.62 17.12 -11.19
N ALA A 308 -3.61 16.02 -11.94
CA ALA A 308 -2.42 15.21 -12.15
C ALA A 308 -1.29 16.02 -12.82
N GLU A 309 -1.62 16.86 -13.82
CA GLU A 309 -0.68 17.79 -14.47
C GLU A 309 -0.14 18.85 -13.50
N GLN A 310 -0.98 19.41 -12.62
CA GLN A 310 -0.56 20.34 -11.56
C GLN A 310 0.39 19.68 -10.55
N VAL A 311 0.16 18.41 -10.18
CA VAL A 311 1.07 17.66 -9.31
C VAL A 311 2.45 17.53 -9.96
N LEU A 312 2.54 17.15 -11.23
CA LEU A 312 3.83 17.11 -11.95
C LEU A 312 4.48 18.49 -12.08
N ALA A 313 3.68 19.53 -12.34
CA ALA A 313 4.17 20.92 -12.42
C ALA A 313 4.73 21.41 -11.06
N SER A 314 4.35 20.80 -9.95
CA SER A 314 4.91 21.10 -8.63
C SER A 314 6.31 20.53 -8.39
N GLY A 315 6.86 19.77 -9.35
CA GLY A 315 8.19 19.14 -9.27
C GLY A 315 8.17 17.68 -8.81
N VAL A 316 7.00 17.12 -8.53
CA VAL A 316 6.83 15.69 -8.25
C VAL A 316 6.99 14.89 -9.55
N ASP A 317 7.59 13.71 -9.48
CA ASP A 317 7.97 12.94 -10.66
C ASP A 317 6.87 12.02 -11.18
N MET A 318 5.97 11.51 -10.31
CA MET A 318 4.89 10.59 -10.68
C MET A 318 3.61 10.87 -9.88
N VAL A 319 2.47 10.44 -10.45
CA VAL A 319 1.15 10.54 -9.82
C VAL A 319 0.56 9.16 -9.58
N GLY A 320 0.29 8.83 -8.31
CA GLY A 320 -0.37 7.60 -7.90
C GLY A 320 -1.88 7.76 -7.85
N ILE A 321 -2.60 6.87 -8.53
CA ILE A 321 -4.05 6.89 -8.66
C ILE A 321 -4.63 5.61 -8.06
N GLY A 322 -5.46 5.76 -7.01
CA GLY A 322 -6.12 4.64 -6.33
C GLY A 322 -7.58 4.48 -6.76
N THR A 323 -8.50 5.06 -5.99
CA THR A 323 -9.97 4.90 -6.13
C THR A 323 -10.48 5.16 -7.55
N ALA A 324 -9.92 6.14 -8.26
CA ALA A 324 -10.32 6.43 -9.63
C ALA A 324 -10.08 5.24 -10.57
N LEU A 325 -8.94 4.54 -10.44
CA LEU A 325 -8.64 3.32 -11.19
C LEU A 325 -9.43 2.08 -10.73
N ALA A 326 -9.98 2.09 -9.53
CA ALA A 326 -10.94 1.06 -9.11
C ALA A 326 -12.30 1.23 -9.80
N ILE A 327 -12.63 2.43 -10.29
CA ILE A 327 -13.86 2.74 -11.01
C ILE A 327 -13.65 2.62 -12.52
N GLU A 328 -12.60 3.24 -13.03
CA GLU A 328 -12.27 3.34 -14.44
C GLU A 328 -10.82 2.92 -14.69
N PRO A 329 -10.59 1.62 -14.96
CA PRO A 329 -9.23 1.08 -15.11
C PRO A 329 -8.49 1.67 -16.33
N ASN A 330 -9.22 2.20 -17.31
CA ASN A 330 -8.69 2.79 -18.53
C ASN A 330 -8.35 4.29 -18.41
N LEU A 331 -8.49 4.88 -17.26
CA LEU A 331 -8.36 6.32 -17.03
C LEU A 331 -7.09 6.95 -17.64
N PRO A 332 -5.86 6.39 -17.48
CA PRO A 332 -4.66 6.95 -18.09
C PRO A 332 -4.70 6.91 -19.63
N ARG A 333 -5.22 5.83 -20.22
CA ARG A 333 -5.39 5.70 -21.67
C ARG A 333 -6.42 6.72 -22.20
N ASP A 334 -7.51 6.93 -21.48
CA ASP A 334 -8.55 7.89 -21.84
C ASP A 334 -8.03 9.32 -21.75
N TRP A 335 -7.25 9.67 -20.72
CA TRP A 335 -6.56 10.95 -20.66
C TRP A 335 -5.58 11.17 -21.82
N ARG A 336 -4.84 10.12 -22.22
CA ARG A 336 -3.94 10.18 -23.39
C ARG A 336 -4.70 10.45 -24.68
N ALA A 337 -5.90 9.88 -24.81
CA ALA A 337 -6.80 10.11 -25.94
C ALA A 337 -7.57 11.44 -25.89
N GLY A 338 -7.28 12.31 -24.91
CA GLY A 338 -7.94 13.61 -24.76
C GLY A 338 -9.34 13.56 -24.15
N LYS A 339 -9.76 12.41 -23.61
CA LYS A 339 -11.07 12.33 -22.93
C LYS A 339 -10.95 12.93 -21.51
N ASP A 340 -11.90 13.82 -21.20
CA ASP A 340 -12.02 14.38 -19.86
C ASP A 340 -12.89 13.46 -18.98
N SER A 341 -12.24 12.59 -18.22
CA SER A 341 -12.88 11.66 -17.29
C SER A 341 -12.45 11.97 -15.85
N ALA A 342 -13.40 11.98 -14.92
CA ALA A 342 -13.20 12.26 -13.51
C ALA A 342 -14.00 11.30 -12.62
N PRO A 343 -13.65 9.99 -12.61
CA PRO A 343 -14.42 8.98 -11.91
C PRO A 343 -14.43 9.22 -10.40
N GLN A 344 -15.62 9.12 -9.81
CA GLN A 344 -15.84 9.34 -8.38
C GLN A 344 -16.90 8.39 -7.83
N LEU A 345 -16.66 7.85 -6.64
CA LEU A 345 -17.69 7.16 -5.87
C LEU A 345 -18.75 8.13 -5.35
N ARG A 346 -19.96 7.63 -5.15
CA ARG A 346 -20.99 8.38 -4.44
C ARG A 346 -20.48 8.79 -3.05
N PRO A 347 -20.52 10.09 -2.69
CA PRO A 347 -20.11 10.55 -1.37
C PRO A 347 -20.94 9.91 -0.25
N ILE A 348 -20.29 9.54 0.85
CA ILE A 348 -20.93 8.95 2.04
C ILE A 348 -20.95 10.01 3.14
N THR A 349 -22.13 10.53 3.45
CA THR A 349 -22.33 11.65 4.38
C THR A 349 -22.86 11.20 5.75
N TRP A 350 -22.53 9.98 6.18
CA TRP A 350 -23.01 9.47 7.47
C TRP A 350 -22.39 10.21 8.65
N LYS A 351 -23.17 10.45 9.69
CA LYS A 351 -22.71 11.11 10.94
C LYS A 351 -21.64 10.30 11.65
N ASN A 352 -21.77 8.97 11.64
CA ASN A 352 -20.77 8.06 12.22
C ASN A 352 -19.57 7.96 11.27
N LYS A 353 -18.52 8.71 11.54
CA LYS A 353 -17.31 8.79 10.70
C LYS A 353 -16.57 7.45 10.53
N PRO A 354 -16.30 6.66 11.59
CA PRO A 354 -15.72 5.33 11.42
C PRO A 354 -16.53 4.42 10.50
N LEU A 355 -17.86 4.43 10.62
CA LEU A 355 -18.72 3.62 9.76
C LEU A 355 -18.74 4.15 8.32
N ALA A 356 -18.69 5.47 8.11
CA ALA A 356 -18.57 6.08 6.79
C ALA A 356 -17.26 5.67 6.11
N SER A 357 -16.14 5.67 6.84
CA SER A 357 -14.84 5.21 6.35
C SER A 357 -14.86 3.74 5.93
N LEU A 358 -15.43 2.86 6.77
CA LEU A 358 -15.61 1.44 6.42
C LEU A 358 -16.49 1.26 5.17
N ALA A 359 -17.57 2.04 5.04
CA ALA A 359 -18.45 2.00 3.89
C ALA A 359 -17.76 2.48 2.61
N ASN A 360 -16.89 3.49 2.71
CA ASN A 360 -16.10 3.98 1.58
C ASN A 360 -15.11 2.90 1.10
N MET A 361 -14.37 2.26 2.02
CA MET A 361 -13.52 1.13 1.67
C MET A 361 -14.30 -0.03 1.03
N ALA A 362 -15.50 -0.33 1.58
CA ALA A 362 -16.37 -1.37 1.02
C ALA A 362 -16.84 -1.03 -0.39
N ALA A 363 -17.16 0.25 -0.66
CA ALA A 363 -17.56 0.71 -1.99
C ALA A 363 -16.41 0.59 -3.01
N VAL A 364 -15.17 0.91 -2.62
CA VAL A 364 -13.98 0.67 -3.45
C VAL A 364 -13.82 -0.83 -3.74
N LYS A 365 -13.80 -1.68 -2.69
CA LYS A 365 -13.67 -3.15 -2.84
C LYS A 365 -14.81 -3.76 -3.67
N PHE A 366 -16.00 -3.15 -3.65
CA PHE A 366 -17.10 -3.55 -4.51
C PHE A 366 -16.76 -3.34 -6.00
N GLN A 367 -16.17 -2.20 -6.37
CA GLN A 367 -15.73 -1.94 -7.74
C GLN A 367 -14.66 -2.95 -8.17
N LEU A 368 -13.63 -3.18 -7.34
CA LEU A 368 -12.58 -4.16 -7.62
C LEU A 368 -13.17 -5.57 -7.87
N ARG A 369 -14.18 -5.97 -7.07
CA ARG A 369 -14.89 -7.25 -7.28
C ARG A 369 -15.69 -7.31 -8.56
N LYS A 370 -16.24 -6.19 -9.04
CA LYS A 370 -16.92 -6.10 -10.34
C LYS A 370 -15.92 -6.26 -11.48
N LEU A 371 -14.82 -5.48 -11.46
CA LEU A 371 -13.75 -5.58 -12.47
C LEU A 371 -13.13 -6.98 -12.51
N SER A 372 -12.85 -7.59 -11.35
CA SER A 372 -12.30 -8.95 -11.28
C SER A 372 -13.19 -10.04 -11.89
N ARG A 373 -14.45 -9.72 -12.18
CA ARG A 373 -15.43 -10.58 -12.86
C ARG A 373 -15.69 -10.18 -14.31
N GLY A 374 -14.92 -9.20 -14.84
CA GLY A 374 -15.15 -8.62 -16.17
C GLY A 374 -16.47 -7.86 -16.28
N ARG A 375 -16.99 -7.32 -15.19
CA ARG A 375 -18.26 -6.58 -15.15
C ARG A 375 -18.02 -5.08 -14.99
N ALA A 376 -18.87 -4.27 -15.61
CA ALA A 376 -18.85 -2.82 -15.45
C ALA A 376 -18.97 -2.43 -13.96
N THR A 377 -18.25 -1.41 -13.54
CA THR A 377 -18.31 -0.82 -12.20
C THR A 377 -19.66 -0.17 -11.92
N ASN A 378 -19.95 0.10 -10.66
CA ASN A 378 -21.14 0.85 -10.25
C ASN A 378 -20.77 1.89 -9.18
N PRO A 379 -20.29 3.07 -9.56
CA PRO A 379 -19.89 4.11 -8.61
C PRO A 379 -21.00 4.60 -7.70
N ARG A 380 -22.28 4.33 -8.06
CA ARG A 380 -23.48 4.70 -7.28
C ARG A 380 -23.96 3.57 -6.37
N VAL A 381 -23.18 2.52 -6.14
CA VAL A 381 -23.57 1.41 -5.25
C VAL A 381 -24.02 1.94 -3.88
N SER A 382 -25.08 1.36 -3.31
CA SER A 382 -25.49 1.66 -1.94
C SER A 382 -24.36 1.32 -0.95
N PRO A 383 -23.91 2.26 -0.10
CA PRO A 383 -22.88 2.00 0.91
C PRO A 383 -23.22 0.82 1.82
N LEU A 384 -24.50 0.67 2.19
CA LEU A 384 -24.96 -0.45 3.01
C LEU A 384 -24.82 -1.79 2.27
N CYS A 385 -25.23 -1.85 0.99
CA CYS A 385 -25.07 -3.06 0.18
C CYS A 385 -23.58 -3.43 0.00
N ALA A 386 -22.71 -2.44 -0.18
CA ALA A 386 -21.26 -2.69 -0.28
C ALA A 386 -20.69 -3.25 1.02
N LEU A 387 -21.08 -2.70 2.17
CA LEU A 387 -20.70 -3.20 3.51
C LEU A 387 -21.17 -4.63 3.74
N LEU A 388 -22.45 -4.95 3.49
CA LEU A 388 -23.00 -6.28 3.67
C LEU A 388 -22.28 -7.31 2.80
N ALA A 389 -22.03 -6.96 1.53
CA ALA A 389 -21.27 -7.83 0.59
C ALA A 389 -19.83 -8.03 1.05
N GLN A 390 -19.20 -7.04 1.65
CA GLN A 390 -17.85 -7.14 2.21
C GLN A 390 -17.83 -8.04 3.44
N GLN A 391 -18.77 -7.87 4.38
CA GLN A 391 -18.84 -8.67 5.60
C GLN A 391 -19.07 -10.15 5.30
N ALA A 392 -20.03 -10.47 4.41
CA ALA A 392 -20.28 -11.84 3.99
C ALA A 392 -19.02 -12.49 3.36
N GLY A 393 -18.30 -11.75 2.52
CA GLY A 393 -17.03 -12.19 1.94
C GLY A 393 -15.96 -12.43 3.00
N ALA A 394 -15.80 -11.50 3.94
CA ALA A 394 -14.80 -11.59 5.01
C ALA A 394 -15.01 -12.80 5.93
N LEU A 395 -16.25 -13.14 6.26
CA LEU A 395 -16.57 -14.33 7.07
C LEU A 395 -16.10 -15.63 6.40
N LEU A 396 -16.36 -15.78 5.10
CA LEU A 396 -15.92 -16.96 4.34
C LEU A 396 -14.39 -17.03 4.25
N GLN A 397 -13.73 -15.90 4.01
CA GLN A 397 -12.28 -15.82 3.94
C GLN A 397 -11.62 -16.11 5.30
N THR A 398 -12.18 -15.60 6.41
CA THR A 398 -11.71 -15.91 7.77
C THR A 398 -11.79 -17.41 8.07
N ARG A 399 -12.88 -18.08 7.69
CA ARG A 399 -13.02 -19.53 7.88
C ARG A 399 -11.96 -20.30 7.07
N ARG A 400 -11.70 -19.88 5.83
CA ARG A 400 -10.65 -20.50 4.97
C ARG A 400 -9.26 -20.30 5.57
N TYR A 401 -8.96 -19.08 5.98
CA TYR A 401 -7.68 -18.74 6.60
C TYR A 401 -7.44 -19.56 7.87
N ARG A 402 -8.41 -19.63 8.79
CA ARG A 402 -8.30 -20.44 10.01
C ARG A 402 -8.06 -21.93 9.71
N ARG A 403 -8.70 -22.46 8.67
CA ARG A 403 -8.48 -23.86 8.24
C ARG A 403 -7.04 -24.04 7.74
N LEU A 404 -6.55 -23.15 6.90
CA LEU A 404 -5.18 -23.19 6.39
C LEU A 404 -4.15 -23.11 7.53
N MET A 405 -4.34 -22.20 8.49
CA MET A 405 -3.41 -22.05 9.60
C MET A 405 -3.38 -23.26 10.53
N ARG A 406 -4.52 -23.95 10.71
CA ARG A 406 -4.57 -25.22 11.46
C ARG A 406 -3.80 -26.32 10.74
N SER A 407 -4.05 -26.52 9.44
CA SER A 407 -3.32 -27.55 8.67
C SER A 407 -1.82 -27.32 8.62
N ARG A 408 -1.36 -26.06 8.67
CA ARG A 408 0.08 -25.71 8.77
C ARG A 408 0.69 -25.93 10.16
N ALA A 409 -0.12 -25.90 11.20
CA ALA A 409 0.34 -26.17 12.58
C ALA A 409 0.35 -27.68 12.88
N GLU A 410 -0.36 -28.48 12.11
CA GLU A 410 -0.42 -29.93 12.22
C GLU A 410 0.62 -30.65 11.32
N ALA A 411 1.20 -29.94 10.36
CA ALA A 411 2.25 -30.43 9.45
C ALA A 411 3.65 -30.14 9.98
#